data_951522d9c82c606fbec2de5c6debe2bb
#
_entry.id   951522d9c82c606fbec2de5c6debe2bb
#
_cell.length_a   1.000
_cell.length_b   1.000
_cell.length_c   1.000
_cell.angle_alpha   90.00
_cell.angle_beta   90.00
_cell.angle_gamma   90.00
#
_symmetry.space_group_name_H-M   'P 1'
#
loop_
_entity.id
_entity.type
_entity.pdbx_description
1 polymer ?
#
loop_
_entity_poly.entity_id
_entity_poly.type
_entity_poly.pdbx_seq_one_letter_code
_entity_poly.pdbx_strand_id
1 'polypeptide(L)'
;SMPTALMQHYLSTWEEMAADGSQFEMTDITVRGVPMRVFKNAPPTMRAFWELTAGYADRDYIVYEDERFTYAEVAASVRSLAHHLRDAHGVGSGDRVAISMRNFPEWVMTYWATVSLGAAVVGMNAWWTSEEMKFGLNDAQPKVVIVDDERLERLLPVLDEIRADVALHVMSVRSDRDLSDNCSRWSDVVDASNAPAELPPADIDPDD
;
A
#
# COMPACT_ATOMS: atom_id res chain seq x y z
N SER A 1 -34.08 2.01 -27.98
CA SER A 1 -33.98 3.45 -28.12
C SER A 1 -32.62 3.82 -28.65
N MET A 2 -32.53 4.67 -29.67
CA MET A 2 -31.25 5.15 -30.15
C MET A 2 -30.52 5.93 -29.06
N PRO A 3 -29.19 5.79 -28.94
CA PRO A 3 -28.40 6.55 -27.97
C PRO A 3 -28.57 8.08 -28.19
N THR A 4 -28.59 8.86 -27.11
CA THR A 4 -28.57 10.32 -27.20
C THR A 4 -27.28 10.81 -27.88
N ALA A 5 -27.24 12.04 -28.39
CA ALA A 5 -26.05 12.62 -29.00
C ALA A 5 -24.84 12.59 -28.04
N LEU A 6 -25.04 12.80 -26.73
CA LEU A 6 -24.03 12.70 -25.73
C LEU A 6 -23.49 11.25 -25.60
N MET A 7 -24.35 10.26 -25.61
CA MET A 7 -23.96 8.85 -25.55
C MET A 7 -23.19 8.44 -26.80
N GLN A 8 -23.60 8.92 -27.99
CA GLN A 8 -22.88 8.67 -29.24
C GLN A 8 -21.47 9.28 -29.21
N HIS A 9 -21.35 10.51 -28.72
CA HIS A 9 -20.05 11.15 -28.54
C HIS A 9 -19.17 10.40 -27.54
N TYR A 10 -19.70 9.97 -26.39
CA TYR A 10 -18.98 9.15 -25.44
C TYR A 10 -18.48 7.84 -26.04
N LEU A 11 -19.32 7.12 -26.77
CA LEU A 11 -18.94 5.85 -27.41
C LEU A 11 -17.86 6.03 -28.48
N SER A 12 -18.00 7.07 -29.35
CA SER A 12 -16.99 7.33 -30.38
C SER A 12 -15.64 7.73 -29.77
N THR A 13 -15.64 8.54 -28.71
CA THR A 13 -14.43 8.92 -28.00
C THR A 13 -13.77 7.69 -27.35
N TRP A 14 -14.58 6.81 -26.75
CA TRP A 14 -14.06 5.57 -26.18
C TRP A 14 -13.44 4.65 -27.23
N GLU A 15 -14.13 4.46 -28.38
CA GLU A 15 -13.63 3.65 -29.49
C GLU A 15 -12.30 4.20 -30.04
N GLU A 16 -12.18 5.52 -30.16
CA GLU A 16 -10.94 6.17 -30.58
C GLU A 16 -9.82 5.99 -29.56
N MET A 17 -10.11 6.17 -28.28
CA MET A 17 -9.14 6.02 -27.19
C MET A 17 -8.66 4.57 -27.01
N ALA A 18 -9.52 3.59 -27.25
CA ALA A 18 -9.24 2.17 -27.09
C ALA A 18 -8.81 1.48 -28.40
N ALA A 19 -8.63 2.23 -29.49
CA ALA A 19 -8.25 1.69 -30.78
C ALA A 19 -6.86 1.02 -30.76
N ASP A 20 -6.64 0.12 -31.69
CA ASP A 20 -5.37 -0.58 -31.86
C ASP A 20 -4.20 0.42 -32.01
N GLY A 21 -3.13 0.21 -31.28
CA GLY A 21 -1.96 1.09 -31.23
C GLY A 21 -2.10 2.34 -30.37
N SER A 22 -3.25 2.56 -29.73
CA SER A 22 -3.45 3.66 -28.79
C SER A 22 -2.89 3.33 -27.39
N GLN A 23 -2.79 4.35 -26.54
CA GLN A 23 -2.37 4.18 -25.15
C GLN A 23 -3.30 3.24 -24.36
N PHE A 24 -4.61 3.28 -24.64
CA PHE A 24 -5.64 2.49 -23.96
C PHE A 24 -6.13 1.30 -24.79
N GLU A 25 -5.30 0.83 -25.74
CA GLU A 25 -5.59 -0.38 -26.50
C GLU A 25 -5.95 -1.53 -25.57
N MET A 26 -7.02 -2.25 -25.89
CA MET A 26 -7.49 -3.38 -25.11
C MET A 26 -7.11 -4.72 -25.77
N THR A 27 -6.88 -5.72 -24.95
CA THR A 27 -6.61 -7.09 -25.38
C THR A 27 -7.35 -8.08 -24.51
N ASP A 28 -7.58 -9.28 -25.03
CA ASP A 28 -8.20 -10.36 -24.26
C ASP A 28 -7.09 -11.27 -23.71
N ILE A 29 -7.16 -11.56 -22.41
CA ILE A 29 -6.27 -12.47 -21.70
C ILE A 29 -7.09 -13.48 -20.91
N THR A 30 -6.43 -14.55 -20.44
CA THR A 30 -7.07 -15.51 -19.52
C THR A 30 -6.31 -15.49 -18.20
N VAL A 31 -7.01 -15.15 -17.11
CA VAL A 31 -6.47 -15.13 -15.75
C VAL A 31 -7.15 -16.24 -14.95
N ARG A 32 -6.37 -17.20 -14.44
CA ARG A 32 -6.87 -18.34 -13.65
C ARG A 32 -8.05 -19.08 -14.32
N GLY A 33 -7.99 -19.20 -15.66
CA GLY A 33 -9.02 -19.85 -16.46
C GLY A 33 -10.24 -18.98 -16.81
N VAL A 34 -10.26 -17.72 -16.39
CA VAL A 34 -11.34 -16.75 -16.70
C VAL A 34 -10.89 -15.82 -17.82
N PRO A 35 -11.59 -15.76 -18.96
CA PRO A 35 -11.30 -14.79 -20.01
C PRO A 35 -11.67 -13.37 -19.54
N MET A 36 -10.75 -12.43 -19.71
CA MET A 36 -10.90 -11.04 -19.30
C MET A 36 -10.38 -10.11 -20.38
N ARG A 37 -11.04 -8.96 -20.54
CA ARG A 37 -10.56 -7.87 -21.37
C ARG A 37 -9.81 -6.85 -20.52
N VAL A 38 -8.56 -6.55 -20.87
CA VAL A 38 -7.67 -5.69 -20.11
C VAL A 38 -7.02 -4.64 -21.00
N PHE A 39 -6.47 -3.58 -20.41
CA PHE A 39 -5.62 -2.65 -21.14
C PHE A 39 -4.28 -3.31 -21.44
N LYS A 40 -3.93 -3.40 -22.72
CA LYS A 40 -2.71 -4.05 -23.23
C LYS A 40 -1.42 -3.43 -22.66
N ASN A 41 -1.41 -2.11 -22.49
CA ASN A 41 -0.26 -1.34 -22.04
C ASN A 41 -0.29 -1.03 -20.52
N ALA A 42 -1.18 -1.66 -19.77
CA ALA A 42 -1.21 -1.49 -18.33
C ALA A 42 0.07 -2.06 -17.67
N PRO A 43 0.61 -1.40 -16.64
CA PRO A 43 1.68 -1.98 -15.85
C PRO A 43 1.24 -3.34 -15.28
N PRO A 44 2.09 -4.38 -15.33
CA PRO A 44 1.69 -5.74 -14.95
C PRO A 44 1.44 -5.90 -13.44
N THR A 45 2.02 -5.04 -12.60
CA THR A 45 1.92 -5.11 -11.13
C THR A 45 1.75 -3.71 -10.54
N MET A 46 1.24 -3.64 -9.30
CA MET A 46 1.16 -2.37 -8.56
C MET A 46 2.56 -1.77 -8.33
N ARG A 47 3.58 -2.61 -8.13
CA ARG A 47 4.97 -2.15 -8.07
C ARG A 47 5.41 -1.48 -9.36
N ALA A 48 5.18 -2.11 -10.50
CA ALA A 48 5.52 -1.53 -11.82
C ALA A 48 4.77 -0.21 -12.05
N PHE A 49 3.49 -0.13 -11.63
CA PHE A 49 2.73 1.12 -11.68
C PHE A 49 3.38 2.22 -10.80
N TRP A 50 3.78 1.87 -9.58
CA TRP A 50 4.47 2.80 -8.69
C TRP A 50 5.80 3.31 -9.29
N GLU A 51 6.59 2.43 -9.87
CA GLU A 51 7.89 2.78 -10.48
C GLU A 51 7.76 3.77 -11.65
N LEU A 52 6.62 3.78 -12.36
CA LEU A 52 6.35 4.80 -13.41
C LEU A 52 6.26 6.23 -12.84
N THR A 53 5.96 6.38 -11.56
CA THR A 53 5.86 7.71 -10.93
C THR A 53 7.21 8.42 -10.83
N ALA A 54 8.33 7.73 -11.02
CA ALA A 54 9.67 8.32 -11.03
C ALA A 54 9.80 9.47 -12.06
N GLY A 55 9.00 9.45 -13.14
CA GLY A 55 8.93 10.54 -14.12
C GLY A 55 8.34 11.85 -13.58
N TYR A 56 7.76 11.85 -12.38
CA TYR A 56 7.13 13.00 -11.73
C TYR A 56 7.87 13.46 -10.47
N ALA A 57 9.12 13.06 -10.30
CA ALA A 57 9.91 13.18 -9.07
C ALA A 57 9.74 14.50 -8.30
N ASP A 58 9.79 15.63 -8.99
CA ASP A 58 9.76 16.98 -8.41
C ASP A 58 8.34 17.54 -8.19
N ARG A 59 7.31 16.78 -8.55
CA ARG A 59 5.91 17.22 -8.36
C ARG A 59 5.41 16.83 -6.96
N ASP A 60 4.54 17.68 -6.42
CA ASP A 60 3.80 17.37 -5.19
C ASP A 60 2.95 16.11 -5.42
N TYR A 61 3.06 15.16 -4.51
CA TYR A 61 2.28 13.94 -4.50
C TYR A 61 1.30 13.90 -3.33
N ILE A 62 1.78 14.19 -2.11
CA ILE A 62 0.95 14.20 -0.91
C ILE A 62 0.96 15.61 -0.33
N VAL A 63 -0.24 16.12 -0.05
CA VAL A 63 -0.46 17.35 0.68
C VAL A 63 -1.32 17.01 1.90
N TYR A 64 -0.78 17.22 3.09
CA TYR A 64 -1.47 16.98 4.35
C TYR A 64 -1.22 18.16 5.29
N GLU A 65 -2.26 18.95 5.57
CA GLU A 65 -2.14 20.19 6.34
C GLU A 65 -1.02 21.09 5.78
N ASP A 66 0.01 21.38 6.56
CA ASP A 66 1.16 22.16 6.14
C ASP A 66 2.30 21.29 5.57
N GLU A 67 2.17 19.97 5.62
CA GLU A 67 3.15 19.04 5.08
C GLU A 67 2.94 18.84 3.57
N ARG A 68 4.05 18.84 2.83
CA ARG A 68 4.06 18.55 1.39
C ARG A 68 5.18 17.58 1.10
N PHE A 69 4.85 16.57 0.29
CA PHE A 69 5.80 15.55 -0.12
C PHE A 69 5.76 15.42 -1.63
N THR A 70 6.91 15.55 -2.25
CA THR A 70 7.09 15.25 -3.68
C THR A 70 7.04 13.73 -3.90
N TYR A 71 6.88 13.31 -5.17
CA TYR A 71 7.00 11.90 -5.53
C TYR A 71 8.36 11.32 -5.13
N ALA A 72 9.45 12.08 -5.29
CA ALA A 72 10.80 11.64 -4.91
C ALA A 72 10.92 11.40 -3.39
N GLU A 73 10.39 12.30 -2.56
CA GLU A 73 10.42 12.16 -1.09
C GLU A 73 9.58 10.98 -0.62
N VAL A 74 8.38 10.80 -1.18
CA VAL A 74 7.56 9.62 -0.90
C VAL A 74 8.27 8.35 -1.35
N ALA A 75 8.88 8.34 -2.53
CA ALA A 75 9.61 7.18 -3.04
C ALA A 75 10.81 6.81 -2.14
N ALA A 76 11.52 7.80 -1.57
CA ALA A 76 12.59 7.55 -0.62
C ALA A 76 12.06 6.89 0.67
N SER A 77 10.97 7.41 1.25
CA SER A 77 10.32 6.82 2.42
C SER A 77 9.82 5.41 2.14
N VAL A 78 9.22 5.19 0.97
CA VAL A 78 8.73 3.87 0.51
C VAL A 78 9.88 2.86 0.40
N ARG A 79 11.01 3.25 -0.18
CA ARG A 79 12.20 2.37 -0.26
C ARG A 79 12.75 2.02 1.12
N SER A 80 12.90 3.02 1.99
CA SER A 80 13.36 2.83 3.36
C SER A 80 12.47 1.83 4.11
N LEU A 81 11.14 2.06 4.08
CA LEU A 81 10.17 1.18 4.72
C LEU A 81 10.16 -0.22 4.11
N ALA A 82 10.19 -0.35 2.78
CA ALA A 82 10.16 -1.64 2.11
C ALA A 82 11.37 -2.51 2.49
N HIS A 83 12.58 -1.93 2.54
CA HIS A 83 13.77 -2.64 3.04
C HIS A 83 13.60 -3.05 4.50
N HIS A 84 13.10 -2.17 5.36
CA HIS A 84 12.87 -2.51 6.77
C HIS A 84 11.84 -3.64 6.94
N LEU A 85 10.70 -3.58 6.25
CA LEU A 85 9.68 -4.62 6.29
C LEU A 85 10.22 -5.99 5.85
N ARG A 86 11.03 -6.01 4.79
CA ARG A 86 11.66 -7.25 4.32
C ARG A 86 12.73 -7.75 5.28
N ASP A 87 13.68 -6.89 5.67
CA ASP A 87 14.92 -7.31 6.33
C ASP A 87 14.70 -7.60 7.82
N ALA A 88 13.86 -6.81 8.50
CA ALA A 88 13.57 -6.99 9.91
C ALA A 88 12.38 -7.93 10.19
N HIS A 89 11.41 -7.99 9.28
CA HIS A 89 10.16 -8.71 9.51
C HIS A 89 9.88 -9.81 8.48
N GLY A 90 10.74 -9.98 7.48
CA GLY A 90 10.60 -11.02 6.47
C GLY A 90 9.33 -10.88 5.62
N VAL A 91 8.84 -9.63 5.42
CA VAL A 91 7.65 -9.39 4.61
C VAL A 91 7.96 -9.61 3.14
N GLY A 92 7.13 -10.39 2.46
CA GLY A 92 7.24 -10.70 1.03
C GLY A 92 5.93 -11.22 0.46
N SER A 93 5.99 -11.85 -0.72
CA SER A 93 4.81 -12.40 -1.40
C SER A 93 4.03 -13.35 -0.48
N GLY A 94 2.70 -13.21 -0.47
CA GLY A 94 1.79 -13.97 0.37
C GLY A 94 1.66 -13.49 1.81
N ASP A 95 2.48 -12.54 2.26
CA ASP A 95 2.37 -11.93 3.59
C ASP A 95 1.36 -10.77 3.60
N ARG A 96 1.03 -10.31 4.81
CA ARG A 96 0.11 -9.19 5.04
C ARG A 96 0.75 -8.16 5.96
N VAL A 97 0.50 -6.88 5.62
CA VAL A 97 0.80 -5.73 6.46
C VAL A 97 -0.51 -5.00 6.72
N ALA A 98 -0.88 -4.86 7.98
CA ALA A 98 -2.09 -4.13 8.37
C ALA A 98 -1.80 -2.64 8.57
N ILE A 99 -2.76 -1.81 8.21
CA ILE A 99 -2.73 -0.35 8.42
C ILE A 99 -3.96 0.05 9.22
N SER A 100 -3.74 0.62 10.39
CA SER A 100 -4.80 1.15 11.25
C SER A 100 -4.44 2.56 11.69
N MET A 101 -4.81 3.54 10.88
CA MET A 101 -4.56 4.96 11.14
C MET A 101 -5.55 5.84 10.37
N ARG A 102 -5.56 7.13 10.71
CA ARG A 102 -6.24 8.15 9.92
C ARG A 102 -5.53 8.35 8.57
N ASN A 103 -6.09 9.21 7.73
CA ASN A 103 -5.53 9.50 6.40
C ASN A 103 -4.24 10.34 6.49
N PHE A 104 -3.22 9.78 7.13
CA PHE A 104 -1.89 10.35 7.22
C PHE A 104 -1.05 10.01 5.97
N PRO A 105 -0.02 10.79 5.64
CA PRO A 105 0.92 10.48 4.57
C PRO A 105 1.52 9.06 4.67
N GLU A 106 1.78 8.60 5.89
CA GLU A 106 2.35 7.29 6.20
C GLU A 106 1.46 6.14 5.73
N TRP A 107 0.13 6.36 5.60
CA TRP A 107 -0.79 5.36 5.04
C TRP A 107 -0.43 5.02 3.58
N VAL A 108 -0.24 6.06 2.77
CA VAL A 108 0.12 5.92 1.34
C VAL A 108 1.52 5.32 1.19
N MET A 109 2.48 5.77 2.00
CA MET A 109 3.84 5.24 2.00
C MET A 109 3.86 3.75 2.36
N THR A 110 3.09 3.34 3.38
CA THR A 110 2.95 1.94 3.78
C THR A 110 2.32 1.09 2.67
N TYR A 111 1.28 1.61 2.02
CA TYR A 111 0.65 0.91 0.89
C TYR A 111 1.66 0.59 -0.21
N TRP A 112 2.39 1.59 -0.69
CA TRP A 112 3.35 1.40 -1.77
C TRP A 112 4.52 0.49 -1.36
N ALA A 113 5.02 0.61 -0.13
CA ALA A 113 6.06 -0.27 0.38
C ALA A 113 5.60 -1.73 0.43
N THR A 114 4.40 -1.97 0.89
CA THR A 114 3.82 -3.31 1.05
C THR A 114 3.60 -3.99 -0.31
N VAL A 115 2.89 -3.34 -1.23
CA VAL A 115 2.62 -3.92 -2.56
C VAL A 115 3.89 -4.06 -3.40
N SER A 116 4.90 -3.24 -3.14
CA SER A 116 6.21 -3.36 -3.80
C SER A 116 7.01 -4.58 -3.35
N LEU A 117 6.61 -5.23 -2.27
CA LEU A 117 7.16 -6.50 -1.79
C LEU A 117 6.32 -7.72 -2.23
N GLY A 118 5.24 -7.53 -2.96
CA GLY A 118 4.29 -8.60 -3.28
C GLY A 118 3.41 -9.01 -2.09
N ALA A 119 3.38 -8.21 -1.03
CA ALA A 119 2.55 -8.45 0.14
C ALA A 119 1.19 -7.75 0.01
N ALA A 120 0.20 -8.27 0.72
CA ALA A 120 -1.15 -7.70 0.75
C ALA A 120 -1.28 -6.64 1.84
N VAL A 121 -1.94 -5.53 1.51
CA VAL A 121 -2.33 -4.51 2.49
C VAL A 121 -3.68 -4.88 3.10
N VAL A 122 -3.75 -4.88 4.43
CA VAL A 122 -4.99 -5.02 5.19
C VAL A 122 -5.37 -3.66 5.78
N GLY A 123 -6.24 -2.94 5.09
CA GLY A 123 -6.78 -1.66 5.59
C GLY A 123 -7.80 -1.90 6.70
N MET A 124 -7.46 -1.52 7.92
CA MET A 124 -8.36 -1.62 9.07
C MET A 124 -9.19 -0.35 9.22
N ASN A 125 -10.44 -0.50 9.61
CA ASN A 125 -11.28 0.66 9.89
C ASN A 125 -10.72 1.44 11.10
N ALA A 126 -10.44 2.73 10.88
CA ALA A 126 -9.86 3.60 11.89
C ALA A 126 -10.77 3.85 13.12
N TRP A 127 -12.04 3.48 13.03
CA TRP A 127 -13.03 3.63 14.12
C TRP A 127 -13.27 2.35 14.92
N TRP A 128 -12.59 1.25 14.58
CA TRP A 128 -12.72 0.00 15.30
C TRP A 128 -12.35 0.14 16.76
N THR A 129 -13.11 -0.57 17.60
CA THR A 129 -12.81 -0.79 19.01
C THR A 129 -11.63 -1.76 19.17
N SER A 130 -11.10 -1.87 20.38
CA SER A 130 -10.04 -2.85 20.72
C SER A 130 -10.40 -4.28 20.31
N GLU A 131 -11.63 -4.72 20.61
CA GLU A 131 -12.11 -6.07 20.28
C GLU A 131 -12.26 -6.30 18.77
N GLU A 132 -12.73 -5.29 18.03
CA GLU A 132 -12.80 -5.36 16.55
C GLU A 132 -11.41 -5.41 15.94
N MET A 133 -10.46 -4.62 16.45
CA MET A 133 -9.05 -4.69 16.05
C MET A 133 -8.45 -6.07 16.32
N LYS A 134 -8.69 -6.64 17.50
CA LYS A 134 -8.26 -7.99 17.86
C LYS A 134 -8.82 -9.03 16.89
N PHE A 135 -10.10 -8.98 16.62
CA PHE A 135 -10.74 -9.90 15.65
C PHE A 135 -10.08 -9.79 14.27
N GLY A 136 -9.95 -8.57 13.73
CA GLY A 136 -9.37 -8.35 12.40
C GLY A 136 -7.90 -8.78 12.30
N LEU A 137 -7.10 -8.55 13.35
CA LEU A 137 -5.69 -8.96 13.36
C LEU A 137 -5.52 -10.47 13.52
N ASN A 138 -6.36 -11.12 14.30
CA ASN A 138 -6.36 -12.58 14.44
C ASN A 138 -6.83 -13.27 13.14
N ASP A 139 -7.79 -12.70 12.43
CA ASP A 139 -8.29 -13.21 11.15
C ASP A 139 -7.26 -13.02 10.03
N ALA A 140 -6.74 -11.81 9.86
CA ALA A 140 -5.81 -11.46 8.80
C ALA A 140 -4.38 -11.97 9.05
N GLN A 141 -3.96 -12.15 10.28
CA GLN A 141 -2.63 -12.59 10.70
C GLN A 141 -1.48 -11.83 10.00
N PRO A 142 -1.44 -10.49 10.09
CA PRO A 142 -0.36 -9.72 9.48
C PRO A 142 0.95 -9.92 10.24
N LYS A 143 2.09 -9.80 9.56
CA LYS A 143 3.42 -9.75 10.20
C LYS A 143 3.66 -8.44 10.93
N VAL A 144 3.16 -7.35 10.37
CA VAL A 144 3.30 -5.99 10.91
C VAL A 144 1.94 -5.30 10.86
N VAL A 145 1.63 -4.54 11.90
CA VAL A 145 0.57 -3.54 11.88
C VAL A 145 1.17 -2.15 12.10
N ILE A 146 0.83 -1.20 11.25
CA ILE A 146 1.26 0.19 11.36
C ILE A 146 0.07 1.01 11.84
N VAL A 147 0.25 1.68 12.99
CA VAL A 147 -0.82 2.35 13.73
C VAL A 147 -0.45 3.77 14.11
N ASP A 148 -1.41 4.69 14.11
CA ASP A 148 -1.25 6.01 14.72
C ASP A 148 -1.45 5.96 16.24
N ASP A 149 -1.20 7.08 16.92
CA ASP A 149 -1.25 7.18 18.38
C ASP A 149 -2.60 6.73 18.97
N GLU A 150 -3.71 7.18 18.40
CA GLU A 150 -5.06 6.86 18.90
C GLU A 150 -5.40 5.38 18.69
N ARG A 151 -4.96 4.77 17.58
CA ARG A 151 -5.17 3.33 17.32
C ARG A 151 -4.21 2.48 18.13
N LEU A 152 -3.00 2.97 18.37
CA LEU A 152 -2.08 2.31 19.30
C LEU A 152 -2.69 2.22 20.69
N GLU A 153 -3.30 3.31 21.22
CA GLU A 153 -3.98 3.30 22.51
C GLU A 153 -5.08 2.24 22.60
N ARG A 154 -5.83 2.06 21.52
CA ARG A 154 -6.87 1.02 21.45
C ARG A 154 -6.31 -0.40 21.31
N LEU A 155 -5.15 -0.54 20.66
CA LEU A 155 -4.52 -1.84 20.42
C LEU A 155 -3.83 -2.38 21.67
N LEU A 156 -3.16 -1.53 22.44
CA LEU A 156 -2.36 -1.93 23.59
C LEU A 156 -3.09 -2.84 24.60
N PRO A 157 -4.36 -2.59 24.99
CA PRO A 157 -5.07 -3.43 25.95
C PRO A 157 -5.29 -4.88 25.51
N VAL A 158 -5.30 -5.15 24.20
CA VAL A 158 -5.56 -6.48 23.63
C VAL A 158 -4.34 -7.09 22.94
N LEU A 159 -3.21 -6.39 22.93
CA LEU A 159 -2.03 -6.77 22.17
C LEU A 159 -1.44 -8.12 22.62
N ASP A 160 -1.38 -8.38 23.92
CA ASP A 160 -0.85 -9.65 24.46
C ASP A 160 -1.74 -10.84 24.05
N GLU A 161 -3.07 -10.64 24.03
CA GLU A 161 -4.00 -11.67 23.57
C GLU A 161 -3.81 -11.97 22.06
N ILE A 162 -3.61 -10.93 21.23
CA ILE A 162 -3.32 -11.11 19.80
C ILE A 162 -2.01 -11.86 19.62
N ARG A 163 -0.97 -11.48 20.36
CA ARG A 163 0.38 -12.07 20.26
C ARG A 163 0.46 -13.52 20.74
N ALA A 164 -0.54 -14.00 21.46
CA ALA A 164 -0.64 -15.43 21.80
C ALA A 164 -0.82 -16.30 20.53
N ASP A 165 -1.45 -15.76 19.48
CA ASP A 165 -1.81 -16.49 18.27
C ASP A 165 -1.09 -15.96 17.02
N VAL A 166 -0.66 -14.69 17.00
CA VAL A 166 -0.06 -14.01 15.85
C VAL A 166 1.29 -13.40 16.23
N ALA A 167 2.33 -13.76 15.49
CA ALA A 167 3.66 -13.12 15.64
C ALA A 167 3.63 -11.70 15.04
N LEU A 168 3.01 -10.76 15.78
CA LEU A 168 2.72 -9.42 15.33
C LEU A 168 3.76 -8.41 15.81
N HIS A 169 4.40 -7.70 14.88
CA HIS A 169 5.14 -6.48 15.17
C HIS A 169 4.25 -5.24 15.02
N VAL A 170 4.38 -4.29 15.95
CA VAL A 170 3.63 -3.03 15.92
C VAL A 170 4.58 -1.88 15.59
N MET A 171 4.28 -1.12 14.55
CA MET A 171 5.00 0.12 14.23
C MET A 171 4.08 1.31 14.46
N SER A 172 4.50 2.24 15.30
CA SER A 172 3.73 3.46 15.58
C SER A 172 4.13 4.59 14.68
N VAL A 173 3.15 5.38 14.23
CA VAL A 173 3.35 6.65 13.53
C VAL A 173 2.76 7.79 14.37
N ARG A 174 3.43 8.95 14.37
CA ARG A 174 2.94 10.17 15.03
C ARG A 174 2.57 9.93 16.50
N SER A 175 3.37 9.15 17.23
CA SER A 175 3.15 8.79 18.62
C SER A 175 4.42 8.90 19.43
N ASP A 176 4.32 9.50 20.61
CA ASP A 176 5.40 9.61 21.60
C ASP A 176 5.20 8.63 22.77
N ARG A 177 4.23 7.70 22.68
CA ARG A 177 3.96 6.71 23.74
C ARG A 177 5.16 5.80 23.92
N ASP A 178 5.38 5.37 25.16
CA ASP A 178 6.34 4.32 25.46
C ASP A 178 5.95 3.03 24.74
N LEU A 179 6.93 2.40 24.11
CA LEU A 179 6.73 1.18 23.36
C LEU A 179 7.27 -0.03 24.13
N SER A 180 6.49 -1.11 24.13
CA SER A 180 6.91 -2.41 24.62
C SER A 180 7.80 -3.15 23.62
N ASP A 181 8.30 -4.32 24.01
CA ASP A 181 9.02 -5.23 23.11
C ASP A 181 8.18 -5.55 21.85
N ASN A 182 8.87 -5.82 20.74
CA ASN A 182 8.27 -6.03 19.42
C ASN A 182 7.41 -4.84 18.91
N CYS A 183 7.80 -3.63 19.31
CA CYS A 183 7.27 -2.38 18.79
C CYS A 183 8.41 -1.50 18.29
N SER A 184 8.12 -0.67 17.29
CA SER A 184 9.06 0.35 16.79
C SER A 184 8.32 1.65 16.47
N ARG A 185 9.06 2.74 16.32
CA ARG A 185 8.53 4.00 15.81
C ARG A 185 8.89 4.13 14.32
N TRP A 186 7.97 4.66 13.56
CA TRP A 186 8.24 5.04 12.17
C TRP A 186 9.48 5.92 12.04
N SER A 187 9.59 6.95 12.88
CA SER A 187 10.71 7.88 12.87
C SER A 187 12.08 7.27 13.15
N ASP A 188 12.12 6.10 13.80
CA ASP A 188 13.37 5.41 14.12
C ASP A 188 13.81 4.45 13.02
N VAL A 189 12.91 4.07 12.12
CA VAL A 189 13.16 3.03 11.10
C VAL A 189 13.03 3.53 9.67
N VAL A 190 12.24 4.57 9.41
CA VAL A 190 12.06 5.15 8.08
C VAL A 190 12.90 6.42 7.96
N ASP A 191 14.00 6.32 7.25
CA ASP A 191 14.90 7.44 6.95
C ASP A 191 14.97 7.68 5.44
N ALA A 192 14.20 8.66 4.97
CA ALA A 192 14.18 9.05 3.57
C ALA A 192 15.52 9.62 3.08
N SER A 193 16.30 10.23 3.98
CA SER A 193 17.58 10.89 3.63
C SER A 193 18.70 9.87 3.36
N ASN A 194 18.62 8.68 3.96
CA ASN A 194 19.56 7.58 3.77
C ASN A 194 18.90 6.34 3.13
N ALA A 195 17.78 6.55 2.45
CA ALA A 195 17.06 5.46 1.81
C ALA A 195 17.92 4.77 0.74
N PRO A 196 17.81 3.43 0.58
CA PRO A 196 18.42 2.72 -0.54
C PRO A 196 18.00 3.32 -1.87
N ALA A 197 18.88 3.24 -2.88
CA ALA A 197 18.63 3.81 -4.20
C ALA A 197 17.44 3.14 -4.93
N GLU A 198 17.21 1.85 -4.63
CA GLU A 198 16.19 1.04 -5.29
C GLU A 198 15.30 0.33 -4.27
N LEU A 199 14.10 -0.06 -4.70
CA LEU A 199 13.26 -0.99 -3.96
C LEU A 199 13.94 -2.35 -3.81
N PRO A 200 13.69 -3.08 -2.71
CA PRO A 200 14.24 -4.41 -2.56
C PRO A 200 13.75 -5.34 -3.68
N PRO A 201 14.57 -6.32 -4.11
CA PRO A 201 14.10 -7.34 -5.03
C PRO A 201 12.87 -8.05 -4.49
N ALA A 202 11.88 -8.28 -5.33
CA ALA A 202 10.69 -9.04 -4.99
C ALA A 202 10.23 -9.82 -6.22
N ASP A 203 9.80 -11.05 -5.99
CA ASP A 203 9.17 -11.90 -7.01
C ASP A 203 7.66 -11.68 -6.89
N ILE A 204 7.09 -10.95 -7.83
CA ILE A 204 5.69 -10.54 -7.81
C ILE A 204 5.04 -11.08 -9.09
N ASP A 205 4.07 -11.96 -8.93
CA ASP A 205 3.24 -12.41 -10.04
C ASP A 205 2.20 -11.33 -10.37
N PRO A 206 1.91 -11.05 -11.65
CA PRO A 206 0.82 -10.15 -12.04
C PRO A 206 -0.55 -10.54 -11.45
N ASP A 207 -0.70 -11.79 -11.04
CA ASP A 207 -1.92 -12.34 -10.45
C ASP A 207 -1.96 -12.25 -8.90
N ASP A 208 -0.91 -11.69 -8.27
CA ASP A 208 -0.84 -11.52 -6.81
C ASP A 208 -1.74 -10.38 -6.29
#